data_5375e06fe45a6b9fad708baf924de0f3
#
_entry.id   5375e06fe45a6b9fad708baf924de0f3
#
_cell.length_a   1.000
_cell.length_b   1.000
_cell.length_c   1.000
_cell.angle_alpha   90.00
_cell.angle_beta   90.00
_cell.angle_gamma   90.00
#
_symmetry.space_group_name_H-M   'P 1'
#
loop_
_entity.id
_entity.type
_entity.pdbx_description
1 polymer ?
#
loop_
_entity_poly.entity_id
_entity_poly.type
_entity_poly.pdbx_seq_one_letter_code
_entity_poly.pdbx_strand_id
1 'polypeptide(L)'
;MTEKEDELETMLISREEGLAIVTLNRPKAMNTLNETMARELCQTMERLGTDNDVRAVLLNAHGRAFCAGMEMIYREWKDDPGHVAFITKNTVAALNKAFLSMLGIEKPVVCAVNGVAAGGGLSLVMSSDIVIASEAARFCTVAVRRGLFPDVGMNYLLPRIVGLLKAKELLFTADIIDAMEAARIGLVNKVVPAERLDEEAMTVARRLASAATKAIGLSKITVHRGLTMDMAGTMELESLGQALCIQTEDVREGIAAFLEKRQPSFKGR
;
A
#
# COMPACT_ATOMS: atom_id res chain seq x y z
N MET A 1 10.43 14.49 17.14
CA MET A 1 9.11 14.70 17.78
C MET A 1 8.07 14.49 16.69
N THR A 2 7.14 13.55 16.88
CA THR A 2 6.06 13.27 15.91
C THR A 2 5.02 14.37 16.03
N GLU A 3 4.82 15.14 14.99
CA GLU A 3 3.73 16.12 14.94
C GLU A 3 2.43 15.39 14.60
N LYS A 4 1.41 15.58 15.43
CA LYS A 4 0.06 15.05 15.18
C LYS A 4 -0.64 16.02 14.25
N GLU A 5 -0.86 15.65 12.99
CA GLU A 5 -1.32 16.59 11.99
C GLU A 5 -2.82 16.57 11.72
N ASP A 6 -3.42 15.38 11.50
CA ASP A 6 -4.83 15.28 11.17
C ASP A 6 -5.47 14.05 11.81
N GLU A 7 -6.56 14.26 12.49
CA GLU A 7 -7.48 13.21 12.94
C GLU A 7 -8.68 13.21 11.98
N LEU A 8 -8.64 12.29 11.02
CA LEU A 8 -9.76 12.04 10.12
C LEU A 8 -10.77 11.11 10.82
N GLU A 9 -11.96 10.94 10.24
CA GLU A 9 -12.99 10.07 10.82
C GLU A 9 -12.53 8.60 10.92
N THR A 10 -11.76 8.13 9.93
CA THR A 10 -11.37 6.71 9.80
C THR A 10 -9.89 6.45 9.90
N MET A 11 -9.06 7.49 9.91
CA MET A 11 -7.60 7.38 9.92
C MET A 11 -6.96 8.46 10.78
N LEU A 12 -5.74 8.18 11.24
CA LEU A 12 -4.85 9.15 11.87
C LEU A 12 -3.64 9.36 10.95
N ILE A 13 -3.20 10.61 10.86
CA ILE A 13 -2.00 10.95 10.09
C ILE A 13 -1.02 11.65 11.04
N SER A 14 0.22 11.20 11.04
CA SER A 14 1.32 11.84 11.75
C SER A 14 2.54 11.92 10.86
N ARG A 15 3.48 12.81 11.18
CA ARG A 15 4.70 13.04 10.41
C ARG A 15 5.95 12.94 11.26
N GLU A 16 7.02 12.50 10.66
CA GLU A 16 8.34 12.40 11.27
C GLU A 16 9.42 12.45 10.18
N GLU A 17 10.24 13.50 10.14
CA GLU A 17 11.44 13.60 9.29
C GLU A 17 11.28 13.09 7.84
N GLY A 18 10.27 13.60 7.12
CA GLY A 18 9.98 13.20 5.75
C GLY A 18 9.16 11.92 5.61
N LEU A 19 8.78 11.29 6.71
CA LEU A 19 7.90 10.12 6.74
C LEU A 19 6.48 10.53 7.13
N ALA A 20 5.49 10.19 6.31
CA ALA A 20 4.09 10.25 6.70
C ALA A 20 3.63 8.87 7.21
N ILE A 21 3.01 8.84 8.38
CA ILE A 21 2.45 7.63 8.99
C ILE A 21 0.93 7.73 8.89
N VAL A 22 0.32 6.82 8.14
CA VAL A 22 -1.13 6.72 7.92
C VAL A 22 -1.63 5.50 8.68
N THR A 23 -2.42 5.71 9.72
CA THR A 23 -2.92 4.64 10.59
C THR A 23 -4.42 4.46 10.39
N LEU A 24 -4.84 3.28 9.94
CA LEU A 24 -6.25 2.92 9.90
C LEU A 24 -6.80 2.87 11.32
N ASN A 25 -7.87 3.63 11.60
CA ASN A 25 -8.36 3.86 12.97
C ASN A 25 -9.86 3.63 13.14
N ARG A 26 -10.34 2.49 12.67
CA ARG A 26 -11.67 1.94 12.98
C ARG A 26 -11.57 0.57 13.68
N PRO A 27 -10.85 0.46 14.82
CA PRO A 27 -10.52 -0.85 15.42
C PRO A 27 -11.76 -1.65 15.85
N LYS A 28 -12.84 -0.99 16.27
CA LYS A 28 -14.12 -1.63 16.63
C LYS A 28 -14.80 -2.31 15.44
N ALA A 29 -14.59 -1.79 14.23
CA ALA A 29 -15.05 -2.35 12.97
C ALA A 29 -13.98 -3.17 12.24
N MET A 30 -12.88 -3.56 12.92
CA MET A 30 -11.75 -4.26 12.31
C MET A 30 -11.20 -3.54 11.08
N ASN A 31 -11.22 -2.21 11.07
CA ASN A 31 -10.77 -1.34 9.99
C ASN A 31 -11.43 -1.67 8.62
N THR A 32 -12.70 -2.07 8.63
CA THR A 32 -13.44 -2.33 7.38
C THR A 32 -13.56 -1.05 6.55
N LEU A 33 -13.47 -1.24 5.24
CA LEU A 33 -13.51 -0.17 4.24
C LEU A 33 -14.97 0.22 3.97
N ASN A 34 -15.31 1.46 4.28
CA ASN A 34 -16.54 2.12 3.88
C ASN A 34 -16.23 3.29 2.94
N GLU A 35 -17.28 3.99 2.49
CA GLU A 35 -17.14 5.12 1.58
C GLU A 35 -16.29 6.25 2.17
N THR A 36 -16.44 6.54 3.47
CA THR A 36 -15.65 7.58 4.16
C THR A 36 -14.16 7.22 4.13
N MET A 37 -13.78 5.99 4.53
CA MET A 37 -12.39 5.56 4.49
C MET A 37 -11.82 5.55 3.06
N ALA A 38 -12.61 5.13 2.06
CA ALA A 38 -12.20 5.15 0.66
C ALA A 38 -11.88 6.57 0.19
N ARG A 39 -12.73 7.54 0.52
CA ARG A 39 -12.55 8.95 0.19
C ARG A 39 -11.34 9.54 0.91
N GLU A 40 -11.24 9.34 2.22
CA GLU A 40 -10.14 9.84 3.03
C GLU A 40 -8.79 9.27 2.58
N LEU A 41 -8.72 7.98 2.28
CA LEU A 41 -7.51 7.33 1.78
C LEU A 41 -7.08 7.93 0.42
N CYS A 42 -8.03 8.11 -0.52
CA CYS A 42 -7.76 8.73 -1.81
C CYS A 42 -7.17 10.14 -1.63
N GLN A 43 -7.87 11.00 -0.89
CA GLN A 43 -7.45 12.38 -0.63
C GLN A 43 -6.11 12.46 0.10
N THR A 44 -5.89 11.56 1.07
CA THR A 44 -4.62 11.48 1.79
C THR A 44 -3.48 11.12 0.86
N MET A 45 -3.63 10.07 0.04
CA MET A 45 -2.56 9.66 -0.87
C MET A 45 -2.26 10.73 -1.92
N GLU A 46 -3.28 11.40 -2.48
CA GLU A 46 -3.10 12.52 -3.41
C GLU A 46 -2.34 13.67 -2.74
N ARG A 47 -2.73 14.08 -1.52
CA ARG A 47 -2.05 15.13 -0.76
C ARG A 47 -0.59 14.76 -0.46
N LEU A 48 -0.34 13.56 0.07
CA LEU A 48 1.01 13.09 0.38
C LEU A 48 1.87 12.94 -0.89
N GLY A 49 1.26 12.58 -2.02
CA GLY A 49 1.94 12.47 -3.31
C GLY A 49 2.51 13.79 -3.82
N THR A 50 1.80 14.90 -3.58
CA THR A 50 2.21 16.26 -4.02
C THR A 50 3.01 17.02 -2.97
N ASP A 51 3.07 16.54 -1.74
CA ASP A 51 3.79 17.19 -0.65
C ASP A 51 5.30 16.93 -0.74
N ASN A 52 6.09 17.98 -0.93
CA ASN A 52 7.55 17.88 -1.08
C ASN A 52 8.27 17.53 0.24
N ASP A 53 7.64 17.74 1.38
CA ASP A 53 8.22 17.39 2.69
C ASP A 53 8.01 15.90 3.02
N VAL A 54 7.12 15.20 2.30
CA VAL A 54 6.91 13.76 2.42
C VAL A 54 7.77 13.01 1.42
N ARG A 55 8.53 12.04 1.90
CA ARG A 55 9.50 11.23 1.13
C ARG A 55 9.16 9.75 1.11
N ALA A 56 8.44 9.27 2.12
CA ALA A 56 7.93 7.92 2.22
C ALA A 56 6.61 7.90 3.01
N VAL A 57 5.82 6.84 2.84
CA VAL A 57 4.59 6.61 3.58
C VAL A 57 4.67 5.28 4.32
N LEU A 58 4.30 5.26 5.60
CA LEU A 58 4.04 4.04 6.36
C LEU A 58 2.53 3.89 6.56
N LEU A 59 1.96 2.81 6.07
CA LEU A 59 0.58 2.43 6.30
C LEU A 59 0.51 1.34 7.36
N ASN A 60 -0.16 1.61 8.47
CA ASN A 60 -0.39 0.66 9.55
C ASN A 60 -1.84 0.71 10.05
N ALA A 61 -2.16 0.00 11.12
CA ALA A 61 -3.54 -0.08 11.62
C ALA A 61 -3.59 -0.26 13.13
N HIS A 62 -4.54 0.42 13.76
CA HIS A 62 -4.86 0.19 15.17
C HIS A 62 -5.78 -1.03 15.36
N GLY A 63 -5.61 -1.70 16.49
CA GLY A 63 -6.44 -2.83 16.93
C GLY A 63 -5.95 -4.19 16.43
N ARG A 64 -6.81 -5.21 16.52
CA ARG A 64 -6.46 -6.63 16.30
C ARG A 64 -6.40 -7.05 14.82
N ALA A 65 -6.90 -6.23 13.92
CA ALA A 65 -6.91 -6.50 12.48
C ALA A 65 -6.27 -5.35 11.73
N PHE A 66 -5.54 -5.66 10.66
CA PHE A 66 -5.09 -4.64 9.73
C PHE A 66 -6.32 -4.05 9.01
N CYS A 67 -7.02 -4.86 8.22
CA CYS A 67 -8.28 -4.48 7.56
C CYS A 67 -9.06 -5.71 7.15
N ALA A 68 -10.29 -5.88 7.65
CA ALA A 68 -11.11 -7.06 7.38
C ALA A 68 -11.91 -7.01 6.06
N GLY A 69 -11.61 -6.02 5.18
CA GLY A 69 -12.24 -5.87 3.88
C GLY A 69 -13.37 -4.84 3.84
N MET A 70 -14.23 -4.93 2.83
CA MET A 70 -15.34 -3.99 2.66
C MET A 70 -16.41 -4.19 3.75
N GLU A 71 -16.93 -3.08 4.25
CA GLU A 71 -18.03 -3.10 5.22
C GLU A 71 -19.30 -3.67 4.58
N MET A 72 -19.90 -4.66 5.27
CA MET A 72 -21.08 -5.36 4.75
C MET A 72 -22.36 -4.68 5.22
N ILE A 73 -23.18 -4.24 4.28
CA ILE A 73 -24.50 -3.61 4.50
C ILE A 73 -25.64 -4.63 4.37
N TYR A 74 -25.49 -5.76 5.08
CA TYR A 74 -26.39 -6.92 4.92
C TYR A 74 -27.88 -6.61 5.23
N ARG A 75 -28.16 -5.74 6.21
CA ARG A 75 -29.55 -5.41 6.58
C ARG A 75 -30.27 -4.70 5.43
N GLU A 76 -29.61 -3.76 4.78
CA GLU A 76 -30.14 -2.99 3.66
C GLU A 76 -30.35 -3.86 2.41
N TRP A 77 -29.48 -4.86 2.21
CA TRP A 77 -29.59 -5.79 1.07
C TRP A 77 -30.89 -6.58 1.07
N LYS A 78 -31.38 -6.97 2.24
CA LYS A 78 -32.62 -7.75 2.37
C LYS A 78 -33.85 -6.94 1.98
N ASP A 79 -33.83 -5.63 2.23
CA ASP A 79 -34.97 -4.75 2.03
C ASP A 79 -34.99 -4.13 0.62
N ASP A 80 -33.81 -3.77 0.08
CA ASP A 80 -33.67 -3.20 -1.28
C ASP A 80 -32.35 -3.64 -1.94
N PRO A 81 -32.32 -4.79 -2.63
CA PRO A 81 -31.12 -5.26 -3.31
C PRO A 81 -30.60 -4.33 -4.41
N GLY A 82 -31.50 -3.57 -5.06
CA GLY A 82 -31.14 -2.61 -6.11
C GLY A 82 -30.37 -1.42 -5.55
N HIS A 83 -30.81 -0.89 -4.42
CA HIS A 83 -30.13 0.18 -3.70
C HIS A 83 -28.74 -0.26 -3.20
N VAL A 84 -28.64 -1.46 -2.66
CA VAL A 84 -27.36 -2.04 -2.23
C VAL A 84 -26.38 -2.21 -3.40
N ALA A 85 -26.86 -2.68 -4.56
CA ALA A 85 -26.01 -2.78 -5.75
C ALA A 85 -25.46 -1.41 -6.18
N PHE A 86 -26.28 -0.35 -6.09
CA PHE A 86 -25.85 1.01 -6.38
C PHE A 86 -24.80 1.53 -5.39
N ILE A 87 -25.03 1.39 -4.08
CA ILE A 87 -24.06 1.78 -3.04
C ILE A 87 -22.75 0.99 -3.21
N THR A 88 -22.83 -0.33 -3.39
CA THR A 88 -21.66 -1.19 -3.59
C THR A 88 -20.82 -0.73 -4.79
N LYS A 89 -21.47 -0.45 -5.93
CA LYS A 89 -20.77 0.06 -7.11
C LYS A 89 -20.02 1.36 -6.83
N ASN A 90 -20.64 2.28 -6.10
CA ASN A 90 -20.01 3.58 -5.79
C ASN A 90 -18.87 3.42 -4.79
N THR A 91 -19.05 2.60 -3.76
CA THR A 91 -17.97 2.30 -2.78
C THR A 91 -16.78 1.62 -3.45
N VAL A 92 -17.01 0.62 -4.31
CA VAL A 92 -15.95 -0.03 -5.08
C VAL A 92 -15.25 0.96 -6.00
N ALA A 93 -15.99 1.87 -6.66
CA ALA A 93 -15.39 2.90 -7.52
C ALA A 93 -14.51 3.88 -6.72
N ALA A 94 -14.93 4.27 -5.50
CA ALA A 94 -14.14 5.10 -4.61
C ALA A 94 -12.87 4.38 -4.13
N LEU A 95 -12.98 3.10 -3.74
CA LEU A 95 -11.84 2.26 -3.36
C LEU A 95 -10.86 2.07 -4.53
N ASN A 96 -11.35 1.84 -5.74
CA ASN A 96 -10.49 1.75 -6.93
C ASN A 96 -9.66 3.02 -7.12
N LYS A 97 -10.23 4.22 -6.93
CA LYS A 97 -9.49 5.48 -6.97
C LYS A 97 -8.41 5.53 -5.88
N ALA A 98 -8.77 5.18 -4.64
CA ALA A 98 -7.82 5.18 -3.52
C ALA A 98 -6.62 4.25 -3.78
N PHE A 99 -6.85 3.05 -4.29
CA PHE A 99 -5.78 2.11 -4.59
C PHE A 99 -4.92 2.53 -5.79
N LEU A 100 -5.54 3.09 -6.82
CA LEU A 100 -4.80 3.68 -7.94
C LEU A 100 -3.95 4.88 -7.48
N SER A 101 -4.43 5.70 -6.54
CA SER A 101 -3.63 6.78 -5.94
C SER A 101 -2.42 6.22 -5.19
N MET A 102 -2.58 5.14 -4.39
CA MET A 102 -1.46 4.48 -3.70
C MET A 102 -0.39 3.95 -4.66
N LEU A 103 -0.83 3.30 -5.75
CA LEU A 103 0.08 2.79 -6.79
C LEU A 103 0.75 3.92 -7.58
N GLY A 104 0.07 5.06 -7.74
CA GLY A 104 0.47 6.17 -8.59
C GLY A 104 1.36 7.23 -7.94
N ILE A 105 1.44 7.31 -6.61
CA ILE A 105 2.30 8.32 -5.96
C ILE A 105 3.78 7.99 -6.14
N GLU A 106 4.59 9.01 -6.43
CA GLU A 106 6.05 8.91 -6.55
C GLU A 106 6.75 8.83 -5.16
N LYS A 107 6.09 8.22 -4.20
CA LYS A 107 6.61 7.98 -2.84
C LYS A 107 6.50 6.49 -2.55
N PRO A 108 7.52 5.85 -1.97
CA PRO A 108 7.40 4.48 -1.53
C PRO A 108 6.42 4.36 -0.36
N VAL A 109 5.59 3.32 -0.41
CA VAL A 109 4.62 2.97 0.63
C VAL A 109 5.05 1.67 1.31
N VAL A 110 5.35 1.73 2.60
CA VAL A 110 5.59 0.57 3.46
C VAL A 110 4.30 0.21 4.17
N CYS A 111 3.94 -1.06 4.21
CA CYS A 111 2.75 -1.56 4.90
C CYS A 111 3.15 -2.45 6.07
N ALA A 112 2.64 -2.12 7.27
CA ALA A 112 2.81 -2.92 8.49
C ALA A 112 1.51 -3.68 8.79
N VAL A 113 1.51 -4.99 8.58
CA VAL A 113 0.32 -5.84 8.71
C VAL A 113 0.32 -6.53 10.08
N ASN A 114 -0.42 -5.97 11.02
CA ASN A 114 -0.48 -6.44 12.41
C ASN A 114 -1.43 -7.62 12.65
N GLY A 115 -2.36 -7.89 11.74
CA GLY A 115 -3.40 -8.90 11.93
C GLY A 115 -4.08 -9.30 10.62
N VAL A 116 -5.38 -9.54 10.66
CA VAL A 116 -6.15 -9.97 9.48
C VAL A 116 -6.16 -8.89 8.39
N ALA A 117 -5.79 -9.28 7.17
CA ALA A 117 -5.93 -8.52 5.93
C ALA A 117 -6.81 -9.35 4.95
N ALA A 118 -8.07 -8.96 4.77
CA ALA A 118 -9.02 -9.74 3.97
C ALA A 118 -9.72 -8.88 2.90
N GLY A 119 -10.04 -9.45 1.75
CA GLY A 119 -10.74 -8.75 0.66
C GLY A 119 -10.04 -7.44 0.30
N GLY A 120 -10.75 -6.31 0.35
CA GLY A 120 -10.16 -4.99 0.11
C GLY A 120 -8.98 -4.64 1.04
N GLY A 121 -8.92 -5.22 2.25
CA GLY A 121 -7.74 -5.11 3.13
C GLY A 121 -6.50 -5.80 2.55
N LEU A 122 -6.68 -6.95 1.89
CA LEU A 122 -5.60 -7.58 1.14
C LEU A 122 -5.20 -6.75 -0.09
N SER A 123 -6.15 -6.06 -0.72
CA SER A 123 -5.84 -5.13 -1.82
C SER A 123 -5.01 -3.93 -1.35
N LEU A 124 -5.23 -3.39 -0.13
CA LEU A 124 -4.34 -2.38 0.46
C LEU A 124 -2.91 -2.88 0.61
N VAL A 125 -2.75 -4.11 1.12
CA VAL A 125 -1.44 -4.77 1.23
C VAL A 125 -0.76 -4.87 -0.13
N MET A 126 -1.48 -5.37 -1.15
CA MET A 126 -0.94 -5.54 -2.51
C MET A 126 -0.68 -4.23 -3.26
N SER A 127 -1.28 -3.13 -2.84
CA SER A 127 -1.05 -1.79 -3.40
C SER A 127 0.13 -1.07 -2.75
N SER A 128 0.75 -1.67 -1.73
CA SER A 128 1.94 -1.15 -1.07
C SER A 128 3.22 -1.69 -1.73
N ASP A 129 4.34 -0.98 -1.57
CA ASP A 129 5.59 -1.32 -2.23
C ASP A 129 6.45 -2.30 -1.42
N ILE A 130 6.41 -2.20 -0.09
CA ILE A 130 7.11 -3.11 0.83
C ILE A 130 6.15 -3.50 1.96
N VAL A 131 5.99 -4.80 2.18
CA VAL A 131 5.08 -5.35 3.18
C VAL A 131 5.86 -6.06 4.28
N ILE A 132 5.65 -5.62 5.52
CA ILE A 132 6.15 -6.29 6.72
C ILE A 132 4.95 -6.78 7.51
N ALA A 133 4.91 -8.05 7.84
CA ALA A 133 3.80 -8.66 8.54
C ALA A 133 4.23 -9.19 9.90
N SER A 134 3.33 -9.06 10.88
CA SER A 134 3.40 -9.84 12.11
C SER A 134 3.21 -11.33 11.80
N GLU A 135 3.86 -12.20 12.54
CA GLU A 135 3.60 -13.66 12.51
C GLU A 135 2.14 -14.02 12.81
N ALA A 136 1.42 -13.14 13.53
CA ALA A 136 0.00 -13.26 13.79
C ALA A 136 -0.89 -12.89 12.59
N ALA A 137 -0.35 -12.27 11.55
CA ALA A 137 -1.12 -11.81 10.39
C ALA A 137 -1.74 -12.99 9.61
N ARG A 138 -2.91 -12.75 9.04
CA ARG A 138 -3.66 -13.72 8.23
C ARG A 138 -4.19 -13.02 6.99
N PHE A 139 -4.11 -13.68 5.86
CA PHE A 139 -4.47 -13.13 4.55
C PHE A 139 -5.54 -13.99 3.89
N CYS A 140 -6.55 -13.34 3.28
CA CYS A 140 -7.66 -14.04 2.64
C CYS A 140 -8.28 -13.19 1.54
N THR A 141 -8.60 -13.78 0.40
CA THR A 141 -9.35 -13.11 -0.68
C THR A 141 -10.83 -12.95 -0.35
N VAL A 142 -11.38 -13.81 0.45
CA VAL A 142 -12.70 -13.89 1.10
C VAL A 142 -13.95 -13.84 0.21
N ALA A 143 -13.94 -13.13 -0.93
CA ALA A 143 -15.13 -12.78 -1.70
C ALA A 143 -15.98 -14.00 -2.10
N VAL A 144 -15.37 -15.04 -2.69
CA VAL A 144 -16.08 -16.21 -3.21
C VAL A 144 -16.78 -17.04 -2.12
N ARG A 145 -16.31 -17.01 -0.86
CA ARG A 145 -17.01 -17.64 0.27
C ARG A 145 -18.36 -17.01 0.58
N ARG A 146 -18.62 -15.83 0.05
CA ARG A 146 -19.86 -15.07 0.19
C ARG A 146 -20.63 -14.96 -1.12
N GLY A 147 -20.22 -15.68 -2.17
CA GLY A 147 -20.81 -15.56 -3.50
C GLY A 147 -20.53 -14.23 -4.18
N LEU A 148 -19.50 -13.49 -3.72
CA LEU A 148 -19.10 -12.21 -4.27
C LEU A 148 -17.92 -12.38 -5.24
N PHE A 149 -17.80 -11.42 -6.15
CA PHE A 149 -16.69 -11.32 -7.08
C PHE A 149 -15.50 -10.64 -6.39
N PRO A 150 -14.26 -11.19 -6.48
CA PRO A 150 -13.06 -10.51 -6.03
C PRO A 150 -12.84 -9.23 -6.84
N ASP A 151 -12.75 -8.09 -6.17
CA ASP A 151 -12.72 -6.75 -6.75
C ASP A 151 -11.50 -5.93 -6.28
N VAL A 152 -11.57 -4.63 -6.41
CA VAL A 152 -10.59 -3.62 -5.95
C VAL A 152 -9.13 -3.97 -6.30
N GLY A 153 -8.90 -4.34 -7.56
CA GLY A 153 -7.57 -4.63 -8.10
C GLY A 153 -7.03 -6.03 -7.82
N MET A 154 -7.76 -6.86 -7.05
CA MET A 154 -7.29 -8.18 -6.62
C MET A 154 -6.97 -9.11 -7.80
N ASN A 155 -7.85 -9.17 -8.81
CA ASN A 155 -7.64 -10.00 -10.00
C ASN A 155 -6.48 -9.52 -10.89
N TYR A 156 -6.03 -8.28 -10.71
CA TYR A 156 -4.89 -7.73 -11.44
C TYR A 156 -3.57 -7.91 -10.69
N LEU A 157 -3.56 -7.56 -9.39
CA LEU A 157 -2.35 -7.53 -8.56
C LEU A 157 -1.92 -8.93 -8.12
N LEU A 158 -2.85 -9.74 -7.60
CA LEU A 158 -2.50 -11.03 -7.00
C LEU A 158 -1.72 -11.95 -7.95
N PRO A 159 -2.17 -12.19 -9.22
CA PRO A 159 -1.42 -13.07 -10.13
C PRO A 159 -0.05 -12.51 -10.54
N ARG A 160 0.16 -11.20 -10.44
CA ARG A 160 1.46 -10.57 -10.71
C ARG A 160 2.42 -10.69 -9.54
N ILE A 161 1.89 -10.82 -8.32
CA ILE A 161 2.68 -10.96 -7.10
C ILE A 161 3.03 -12.42 -6.85
N VAL A 162 2.03 -13.33 -6.87
CA VAL A 162 2.22 -14.72 -6.44
C VAL A 162 2.23 -15.73 -7.59
N GLY A 163 2.11 -15.26 -8.82
CA GLY A 163 1.97 -16.11 -10.01
C GLY A 163 0.55 -16.63 -10.24
N LEU A 164 0.25 -16.99 -11.49
CA LEU A 164 -1.12 -17.26 -11.95
C LEU A 164 -1.80 -18.41 -11.24
N LEU A 165 -1.09 -19.52 -11.01
CA LEU A 165 -1.69 -20.73 -10.42
C LEU A 165 -2.02 -20.49 -8.94
N LYS A 166 -1.10 -19.92 -8.18
CA LYS A 166 -1.32 -19.62 -6.75
C LYS A 166 -2.40 -18.54 -6.56
N ALA A 167 -2.45 -17.56 -7.44
CA ALA A 167 -3.52 -16.57 -7.42
C ALA A 167 -4.89 -17.18 -7.64
N LYS A 168 -5.05 -18.08 -8.63
CA LYS A 168 -6.31 -18.80 -8.89
C LYS A 168 -6.71 -19.69 -7.70
N GLU A 169 -5.77 -20.41 -7.11
CA GLU A 169 -6.01 -21.20 -5.91
C GLU A 169 -6.61 -20.31 -4.81
N LEU A 170 -5.91 -19.21 -4.43
CA LEU A 170 -6.37 -18.30 -3.38
C LEU A 170 -7.71 -17.63 -3.71
N LEU A 171 -7.91 -17.19 -4.97
CA LEU A 171 -9.14 -16.53 -5.40
C LEU A 171 -10.34 -17.48 -5.41
N PHE A 172 -10.15 -18.73 -5.78
CA PHE A 172 -11.26 -19.69 -5.96
C PHE A 172 -11.63 -20.41 -4.66
N THR A 173 -10.65 -20.69 -3.79
CA THR A 173 -10.89 -21.33 -2.50
C THR A 173 -11.15 -20.34 -1.38
N ALA A 174 -10.60 -19.13 -1.51
CA ALA A 174 -10.53 -18.10 -0.47
C ALA A 174 -9.93 -18.65 0.84
N ASP A 175 -8.96 -19.55 0.75
CA ASP A 175 -8.30 -20.10 1.91
C ASP A 175 -7.52 -19.00 2.66
N ILE A 176 -7.53 -19.13 3.99
CA ILE A 176 -6.76 -18.25 4.85
C ILE A 176 -5.34 -18.77 4.89
N ILE A 177 -4.39 -17.94 4.49
CA ILE A 177 -2.96 -18.23 4.63
C ILE A 177 -2.37 -17.43 5.79
N ASP A 178 -1.37 -18.02 6.46
CA ASP A 178 -0.61 -17.33 7.50
C ASP A 178 0.50 -16.43 6.92
N ALA A 179 1.19 -15.72 7.80
CA ALA A 179 2.25 -14.79 7.41
C ALA A 179 3.45 -15.51 6.76
N MET A 180 3.79 -16.71 7.21
CA MET A 180 4.91 -17.49 6.67
C MET A 180 4.63 -17.97 5.25
N GLU A 181 3.42 -18.49 5.00
CA GLU A 181 3.00 -18.86 3.64
C GLU A 181 2.92 -17.62 2.75
N ALA A 182 2.40 -16.49 3.26
CA ALA A 182 2.35 -15.23 2.52
C ALA A 182 3.76 -14.75 2.11
N ALA A 183 4.75 -14.88 2.98
CA ALA A 183 6.15 -14.58 2.64
C ALA A 183 6.73 -15.59 1.63
N ARG A 184 6.44 -16.88 1.80
CA ARG A 184 6.93 -17.93 0.90
C ARG A 184 6.46 -17.75 -0.54
N ILE A 185 5.24 -17.24 -0.74
CA ILE A 185 4.67 -17.00 -2.08
C ILE A 185 4.96 -15.58 -2.62
N GLY A 186 5.69 -14.75 -1.88
CA GLY A 186 6.08 -13.40 -2.30
C GLY A 186 5.02 -12.31 -2.05
N LEU A 187 3.95 -12.61 -1.31
CA LEU A 187 2.93 -11.62 -0.94
C LEU A 187 3.41 -10.66 0.18
N VAL A 188 4.36 -11.10 0.99
CA VAL A 188 4.96 -10.36 2.10
C VAL A 188 6.48 -10.39 1.97
N ASN A 189 7.14 -9.25 2.17
CA ASN A 189 8.60 -9.16 2.08
C ASN A 189 9.33 -9.69 3.33
N LYS A 190 8.71 -9.49 4.52
CA LYS A 190 9.32 -9.90 5.79
C LYS A 190 8.25 -10.24 6.82
N VAL A 191 8.47 -11.31 7.58
CA VAL A 191 7.66 -11.67 8.75
C VAL A 191 8.49 -11.46 10.00
N VAL A 192 7.87 -10.88 11.03
CA VAL A 192 8.52 -10.57 12.31
C VAL A 192 7.60 -10.93 13.49
N PRO A 193 8.13 -11.16 14.70
CA PRO A 193 7.33 -11.26 15.92
C PRO A 193 6.43 -10.02 16.09
N ALA A 194 5.23 -10.22 16.66
CA ALA A 194 4.22 -9.17 16.74
C ALA A 194 4.73 -7.90 17.44
N GLU A 195 5.50 -8.07 18.50
CA GLU A 195 6.09 -6.98 19.28
C GLU A 195 7.17 -6.18 18.54
N ARG A 196 7.71 -6.71 17.45
CA ARG A 196 8.75 -6.06 16.65
C ARG A 196 8.21 -5.39 15.39
N LEU A 197 6.92 -5.56 15.08
CA LEU A 197 6.35 -5.11 13.80
C LEU A 197 6.54 -3.60 13.59
N ASP A 198 6.18 -2.80 14.59
CA ASP A 198 6.24 -1.34 14.50
C ASP A 198 7.69 -0.85 14.34
N GLU A 199 8.63 -1.40 15.12
CA GLU A 199 10.06 -1.07 15.02
C GLU A 199 10.63 -1.39 13.64
N GLU A 200 10.36 -2.58 13.13
CA GLU A 200 10.88 -3.04 11.85
C GLU A 200 10.28 -2.25 10.66
N ALA A 201 8.97 -1.99 10.70
CA ALA A 201 8.31 -1.20 9.67
C ALA A 201 8.80 0.26 9.68
N MET A 202 8.94 0.87 10.85
CA MET A 202 9.52 2.21 11.00
C MET A 202 10.96 2.28 10.49
N THR A 203 11.78 1.27 10.78
CA THR A 203 13.16 1.19 10.30
C THR A 203 13.23 1.21 8.77
N VAL A 204 12.40 0.41 8.10
CA VAL A 204 12.33 0.40 6.63
C VAL A 204 11.80 1.71 6.08
N ALA A 205 10.73 2.25 6.67
CA ALA A 205 10.11 3.48 6.23
C ALA A 205 11.06 4.70 6.37
N ARG A 206 11.77 4.83 7.50
CA ARG A 206 12.80 5.87 7.72
C ARG A 206 13.96 5.74 6.73
N ARG A 207 14.41 4.51 6.46
CA ARG A 207 15.45 4.27 5.45
C ARG A 207 15.01 4.75 4.07
N LEU A 208 13.77 4.52 3.68
CA LEU A 208 13.23 5.03 2.42
C LEU A 208 13.02 6.54 2.44
N ALA A 209 12.57 7.11 3.56
CA ALA A 209 12.43 8.56 3.73
C ALA A 209 13.78 9.28 3.69
N SER A 210 14.90 8.64 4.00
CA SER A 210 16.26 9.20 3.88
C SER A 210 16.95 8.93 2.55
N ALA A 211 16.32 8.16 1.63
CA ALA A 211 16.89 7.79 0.34
C ALA A 211 16.58 8.82 -0.76
N ALA A 212 17.10 8.62 -1.98
CA ALA A 212 16.84 9.46 -3.14
C ALA A 212 15.39 9.29 -3.65
N THR A 213 14.45 9.99 -3.04
CA THR A 213 13.00 9.81 -3.22
C THR A 213 12.58 9.91 -4.68
N LYS A 214 13.14 10.87 -5.45
CA LYS A 214 12.79 11.05 -6.86
C LYS A 214 13.15 9.81 -7.69
N ALA A 215 14.33 9.25 -7.47
CA ALA A 215 14.77 8.03 -8.17
C ALA A 215 13.88 6.82 -7.81
N ILE A 216 13.54 6.67 -6.51
CA ILE A 216 12.64 5.61 -6.05
C ILE A 216 11.24 5.78 -6.67
N GLY A 217 10.69 6.99 -6.65
CA GLY A 217 9.37 7.27 -7.20
C GLY A 217 9.28 6.99 -8.70
N LEU A 218 10.25 7.43 -9.48
CA LEU A 218 10.33 7.13 -10.91
C LEU A 218 10.48 5.63 -11.18
N SER A 219 11.29 4.92 -10.37
CA SER A 219 11.42 3.46 -10.47
C SER A 219 10.09 2.76 -10.17
N LYS A 220 9.37 3.16 -9.10
CA LYS A 220 8.04 2.62 -8.78
C LYS A 220 7.08 2.75 -9.95
N ILE A 221 6.94 3.95 -10.53
CA ILE A 221 6.04 4.20 -11.65
C ILE A 221 6.45 3.38 -12.88
N THR A 222 7.75 3.31 -13.18
CA THR A 222 8.26 2.56 -14.34
C THR A 222 8.04 1.06 -14.18
N VAL A 223 8.28 0.49 -12.99
CA VAL A 223 7.99 -0.93 -12.70
C VAL A 223 6.51 -1.24 -12.91
N HIS A 224 5.60 -0.42 -12.37
CA HIS A 224 4.17 -0.65 -12.56
C HIS A 224 3.73 -0.54 -14.04
N ARG A 225 4.24 0.44 -14.78
CA ARG A 225 3.94 0.59 -16.22
C ARG A 225 4.55 -0.53 -17.05
N GLY A 226 5.76 -0.96 -16.75
CA GLY A 226 6.46 -2.04 -17.44
C GLY A 226 5.73 -3.38 -17.39
N LEU A 227 4.83 -3.60 -16.42
CA LEU A 227 3.98 -4.80 -16.36
C LEU A 227 2.96 -4.89 -17.53
N THR A 228 2.72 -3.81 -18.24
CA THR A 228 1.74 -3.73 -19.35
C THR A 228 2.34 -3.16 -20.65
N MET A 229 3.61 -2.77 -20.64
CA MET A 229 4.35 -2.27 -21.78
C MET A 229 5.31 -3.34 -22.31
N ASP A 230 5.77 -3.16 -23.54
CA ASP A 230 6.91 -3.92 -24.06
C ASP A 230 8.24 -3.40 -23.47
N MET A 231 9.30 -4.16 -23.71
CA MET A 231 10.63 -3.81 -23.20
C MET A 231 11.14 -2.47 -23.77
N ALA A 232 10.90 -2.20 -25.05
CA ALA A 232 11.38 -0.98 -25.69
C ALA A 232 10.73 0.26 -25.09
N GLY A 233 9.40 0.26 -24.92
CA GLY A 233 8.67 1.34 -24.26
C GLY A 233 9.07 1.53 -22.81
N THR A 234 9.35 0.45 -22.07
CA THR A 234 9.85 0.53 -20.70
C THR A 234 11.22 1.18 -20.64
N MET A 235 12.17 0.79 -21.52
CA MET A 235 13.51 1.38 -21.60
C MET A 235 13.49 2.85 -22.01
N GLU A 236 12.51 3.28 -22.80
CA GLU A 236 12.30 4.70 -23.10
C GLU A 236 11.92 5.49 -21.84
N LEU A 237 10.99 4.96 -21.01
CA LEU A 237 10.67 5.56 -19.71
C LEU A 237 11.88 5.60 -18.76
N GLU A 238 12.71 4.55 -18.74
CA GLU A 238 13.95 4.53 -17.96
C GLU A 238 14.91 5.64 -18.40
N SER A 239 15.06 5.86 -19.71
CA SER A 239 15.89 6.92 -20.27
C SER A 239 15.41 8.31 -19.84
N LEU A 240 14.09 8.55 -19.90
CA LEU A 240 13.48 9.78 -19.42
C LEU A 240 13.63 9.95 -17.92
N GLY A 241 13.41 8.88 -17.14
CA GLY A 241 13.61 8.86 -15.70
C GLY A 241 15.04 9.22 -15.30
N GLN A 242 16.03 8.64 -16.00
CA GLN A 242 17.44 8.95 -15.77
C GLN A 242 17.75 10.43 -16.08
N ALA A 243 17.22 10.97 -17.16
CA ALA A 243 17.39 12.38 -17.51
C ALA A 243 16.80 13.33 -16.46
N LEU A 244 15.69 12.95 -15.83
CA LEU A 244 15.12 13.71 -14.70
C LEU A 244 15.98 13.58 -13.44
N CYS A 245 16.46 12.39 -13.11
CA CYS A 245 17.31 12.17 -11.93
C CYS A 245 18.62 12.97 -11.99
N ILE A 246 19.26 13.06 -13.14
CA ILE A 246 20.53 13.80 -13.34
C ILE A 246 20.41 15.28 -12.96
N GLN A 247 19.21 15.84 -12.98
CA GLN A 247 18.97 17.25 -12.65
C GLN A 247 18.80 17.48 -11.13
N THR A 248 18.68 16.42 -10.34
CA THR A 248 18.41 16.52 -8.89
C THR A 248 19.65 16.88 -8.08
N GLU A 249 19.44 17.47 -6.90
CA GLU A 249 20.50 17.68 -5.90
C GLU A 249 21.04 16.31 -5.42
N ASP A 250 20.16 15.31 -5.31
CA ASP A 250 20.51 13.97 -4.82
C ASP A 250 21.53 13.23 -5.69
N VAL A 251 21.51 13.41 -7.02
CA VAL A 251 22.54 12.83 -7.89
C VAL A 251 23.91 13.44 -7.60
N ARG A 252 23.98 14.78 -7.41
CA ARG A 252 25.25 15.47 -7.08
C ARG A 252 25.80 14.98 -5.76
N GLU A 253 24.93 14.90 -4.75
CA GLU A 253 25.28 14.37 -3.43
C GLU A 253 25.73 12.92 -3.50
N GLY A 254 24.99 12.06 -4.21
CA GLY A 254 25.31 10.65 -4.36
C GLY A 254 26.68 10.42 -5.01
N ILE A 255 27.01 11.19 -6.07
CA ILE A 255 28.32 11.13 -6.72
C ILE A 255 29.42 11.63 -5.79
N ALA A 256 29.22 12.78 -5.11
CA ALA A 256 30.19 13.34 -4.17
C ALA A 256 30.47 12.35 -3.01
N ALA A 257 29.41 11.83 -2.38
CA ALA A 257 29.52 10.87 -1.29
C ALA A 257 30.25 9.59 -1.70
N PHE A 258 29.99 9.09 -2.91
CA PHE A 258 30.69 7.93 -3.46
C PHE A 258 32.21 8.17 -3.62
N LEU A 259 32.60 9.33 -4.20
CA LEU A 259 34.00 9.71 -4.38
C LEU A 259 34.72 9.93 -3.04
N GLU A 260 34.02 10.51 -2.07
CA GLU A 260 34.52 10.81 -0.72
C GLU A 260 34.43 9.60 0.23
N LYS A 261 33.85 8.48 -0.21
CA LYS A 261 33.65 7.25 0.58
C LYS A 261 32.87 7.48 1.90
N ARG A 262 31.86 8.33 1.86
CA ARG A 262 30.94 8.62 2.97
C ARG A 262 29.52 8.21 2.65
N GLN A 263 28.66 8.18 3.65
CA GLN A 263 27.21 8.03 3.44
C GLN A 263 26.62 9.31 2.80
N PRO A 264 25.73 9.18 1.80
CA PRO A 264 25.05 10.32 1.22
C PRO A 264 23.98 10.86 2.16
N SER A 265 23.69 12.16 2.05
CA SER A 265 22.62 12.86 2.75
C SER A 265 21.61 13.39 1.72
N PHE A 266 20.70 12.52 1.28
CA PHE A 266 19.72 12.85 0.26
C PHE A 266 18.61 13.76 0.78
N LYS A 267 18.10 14.65 -0.07
CA LYS A 267 17.02 15.58 0.22
C LYS A 267 15.72 15.27 -0.53
N GLY A 268 15.75 14.29 -1.45
CA GLY A 268 14.59 13.88 -2.25
C GLY A 268 14.25 14.81 -3.41
N ARG A 269 15.14 15.68 -3.82
CA ARG A 269 14.92 16.70 -4.85
C ARG A 269 16.14 16.96 -5.72
#